data_e4710a0aa3f8e86c53c8a42aa8d37859
#
_entry.id   e4710a0aa3f8e86c53c8a42aa8d37859
#
_cell.length_a   1.000
_cell.length_b   1.000
_cell.length_c   1.000
_cell.angle_alpha   90.00
_cell.angle_beta   90.00
_cell.angle_gamma   90.00
#
_symmetry.space_group_name_H-M   'P 1'
#
loop_
_entity.id
_entity.type
_entity.pdbx_description
1 polymer ?
#
loop_
_entity_poly.entity_id
_entity_poly.type
_entity_poly.pdbx_seq_one_letter_code
_entity_poly.pdbx_strand_id
1 'polypeptide(L)'
;FSVEDMEELYAGIRLACEEYDVDIVGGDTSSSLTGLAISITCIGEADKDKVIYRNGAKETDLVCVTGDLGAAYMGLQLLEREKVALKDRTRFIFRTDHTGRDVLSNDGRKEYLLERQLKPEARRDIIKKLAEEGIQPTSMMDISDGLSSELLHICTQSKVGCRVYEEHIPIDYQ
;
A
#
# COMPACT_ATOMS: atom_id res chain seq x y z
N PHE A 1 16.04 -16.80 9.44
CA PHE A 1 15.36 -17.03 8.15
C PHE A 1 16.03 -18.21 7.46
N SER A 2 15.24 -19.14 6.95
CA SER A 2 15.73 -20.27 6.17
C SER A 2 15.99 -19.85 4.70
N VAL A 3 16.60 -20.75 3.92
CA VAL A 3 16.75 -20.53 2.48
C VAL A 3 15.40 -20.50 1.79
N GLU A 4 14.49 -21.34 2.23
CA GLU A 4 13.11 -21.42 1.73
C GLU A 4 12.35 -20.11 1.95
N ASP A 5 12.46 -19.47 3.13
CA ASP A 5 11.85 -18.16 3.41
C ASP A 5 12.38 -17.08 2.44
N MET A 6 13.68 -17.15 2.10
CA MET A 6 14.30 -16.23 1.17
C MET A 6 13.84 -16.48 -0.29
N GLU A 7 13.68 -17.74 -0.67
CA GLU A 7 13.14 -18.10 -1.99
C GLU A 7 11.71 -17.59 -2.17
N GLU A 8 10.87 -17.72 -1.13
CA GLU A 8 9.51 -17.19 -1.11
C GLU A 8 9.48 -15.66 -1.21
N LEU A 9 10.36 -14.96 -0.47
CA LEU A 9 10.49 -13.50 -0.57
C LEU A 9 10.84 -13.06 -1.99
N TYR A 10 11.84 -13.69 -2.61
CA TYR A 10 12.23 -13.37 -3.99
C TYR A 10 11.18 -13.77 -5.00
N ALA A 11 10.40 -14.81 -4.75
CA ALA A 11 9.25 -15.17 -5.59
C ALA A 11 8.19 -14.06 -5.57
N GLY A 12 7.88 -13.50 -4.39
CA GLY A 12 6.98 -12.36 -4.26
C GLY A 12 7.51 -11.10 -4.99
N ILE A 13 8.80 -10.80 -4.86
CA ILE A 13 9.43 -9.68 -5.58
C ILE A 13 9.31 -9.87 -7.09
N ARG A 14 9.61 -11.07 -7.61
CA ARG A 14 9.48 -11.36 -9.06
C ARG A 14 8.04 -11.22 -9.54
N LEU A 15 7.06 -11.71 -8.78
CA LEU A 15 5.66 -11.56 -9.11
C LEU A 15 5.25 -10.08 -9.21
N ALA A 16 5.67 -9.24 -8.27
CA ALA A 16 5.41 -7.81 -8.33
C ALA A 16 6.12 -7.15 -9.54
N CYS A 17 7.34 -7.56 -9.85
CA CYS A 17 8.06 -7.06 -11.02
C CYS A 17 7.35 -7.41 -12.33
N GLU A 18 6.83 -8.63 -12.46
CA GLU A 18 6.03 -9.07 -13.61
C GLU A 18 4.72 -8.26 -13.71
N GLU A 19 4.03 -8.06 -12.58
CA GLU A 19 2.76 -7.31 -12.55
C GLU A 19 2.96 -5.84 -12.94
N TYR A 20 4.06 -5.23 -12.49
CA TYR A 20 4.32 -3.81 -12.71
C TYR A 20 5.25 -3.51 -13.90
N ASP A 21 5.67 -4.54 -14.65
CA ASP A 21 6.59 -4.42 -15.79
C ASP A 21 7.88 -3.68 -15.39
N VAL A 22 8.55 -4.22 -14.37
CA VAL A 22 9.79 -3.67 -13.78
C VAL A 22 10.85 -4.76 -13.74
N ASP A 23 12.08 -4.41 -14.11
CA ASP A 23 13.21 -5.33 -14.09
C ASP A 23 13.96 -5.29 -12.74
N ILE A 24 14.38 -6.46 -12.26
CA ILE A 24 15.34 -6.56 -11.16
C ILE A 24 16.75 -6.38 -11.73
N VAL A 25 17.38 -5.25 -11.42
CA VAL A 25 18.71 -4.92 -11.97
C VAL A 25 19.87 -5.22 -11.01
N GLY A 26 19.58 -5.60 -9.77
CA GLY A 26 20.60 -5.96 -8.80
C GLY A 26 20.03 -6.16 -7.41
N GLY A 27 20.88 -6.57 -6.51
CA GLY A 27 20.57 -6.77 -5.10
C GLY A 27 21.72 -7.44 -4.37
N ASP A 28 21.66 -7.41 -3.06
CA ASP A 28 22.61 -8.09 -2.17
C ASP A 28 21.85 -8.66 -0.97
N THR A 29 22.34 -9.78 -0.45
CA THR A 29 21.80 -10.41 0.75
C THR A 29 22.95 -10.71 1.70
N SER A 30 22.89 -10.14 2.89
CA SER A 30 23.88 -10.31 3.93
C SER A 30 23.25 -10.69 5.26
N SER A 31 24.05 -11.26 6.16
CA SER A 31 23.57 -11.62 7.49
C SER A 31 23.37 -10.38 8.36
N SER A 32 22.33 -10.41 9.20
CA SER A 32 22.06 -9.39 10.21
C SER A 32 21.95 -10.02 11.61
N LEU A 33 22.54 -9.37 12.60
CA LEU A 33 22.49 -9.80 14.00
C LEU A 33 21.23 -9.33 14.72
N THR A 34 20.52 -8.33 14.17
CA THR A 34 19.43 -7.63 14.87
C THR A 34 18.05 -7.91 14.30
N GLY A 35 17.95 -8.64 13.19
CA GLY A 35 16.68 -8.99 12.56
C GLY A 35 16.68 -8.75 11.05
N LEU A 36 15.52 -8.93 10.41
CA LEU A 36 15.33 -8.71 8.99
C LEU A 36 15.22 -7.21 8.70
N ALA A 37 16.06 -6.72 7.77
CA ALA A 37 15.92 -5.41 7.17
C ALA A 37 15.84 -5.58 5.64
N ILE A 38 14.81 -5.00 5.04
CA ILE A 38 14.61 -5.03 3.59
C ILE A 38 14.66 -3.58 3.09
N SER A 39 15.53 -3.32 2.10
CA SER A 39 15.61 -2.03 1.43
C SER A 39 15.43 -2.24 -0.07
N ILE A 40 14.44 -1.55 -0.64
CA ILE A 40 14.14 -1.64 -2.08
C ILE A 40 14.32 -0.24 -2.67
N THR A 41 15.12 -0.17 -3.74
CA THR A 41 15.32 1.07 -4.51
C THR A 41 14.71 0.89 -5.88
N CYS A 42 13.77 1.76 -6.24
CA CYS A 42 13.18 1.81 -7.58
C CYS A 42 13.77 2.99 -8.35
N ILE A 43 14.19 2.74 -9.59
CA ILE A 43 14.71 3.76 -10.50
C ILE A 43 13.82 3.80 -11.72
N GLY A 44 13.44 4.99 -12.17
CA GLY A 44 12.60 5.17 -13.34
C GLY A 44 12.88 6.50 -14.05
N GLU A 45 12.36 6.63 -15.25
CA GLU A 45 12.41 7.86 -16.04
C GLU A 45 11.01 8.42 -16.24
N ALA A 46 10.90 9.74 -16.24
CA ALA A 46 9.67 10.44 -16.55
C ALA A 46 9.97 11.75 -17.26
N ASP A 47 9.06 12.19 -18.13
CA ASP A 47 9.11 13.52 -18.71
C ASP A 47 9.05 14.56 -17.59
N LYS A 48 10.00 15.49 -17.58
CA LYS A 48 10.13 16.50 -16.53
C LYS A 48 8.83 17.27 -16.26
N ASP A 49 8.08 17.56 -17.31
CA ASP A 49 6.84 18.33 -17.24
C ASP A 49 5.63 17.49 -16.79
N LYS A 50 5.80 16.17 -16.68
CA LYS A 50 4.76 15.24 -16.20
C LYS A 50 4.97 14.79 -14.75
N VAL A 51 6.10 15.16 -14.15
CA VAL A 51 6.37 14.82 -12.75
C VAL A 51 5.48 15.68 -11.85
N ILE A 52 4.70 15.01 -11.01
CA ILE A 52 3.83 15.66 -10.03
C ILE A 52 4.50 15.54 -8.65
N TYR A 53 4.66 16.67 -8.00
CA TYR A 53 5.31 16.75 -6.69
C TYR A 53 4.28 16.87 -5.57
N ARG A 54 4.75 16.74 -4.33
CA ARG A 54 3.94 17.00 -3.12
C ARG A 54 3.64 18.50 -2.93
N ASN A 55 4.44 19.37 -3.54
CA ASN A 55 4.25 20.81 -3.54
C ASN A 55 3.57 21.23 -4.86
N GLY A 56 2.70 22.21 -4.80
CA GLY A 56 2.02 22.75 -5.98
C GLY A 56 0.52 22.86 -5.84
N ALA A 57 -0.05 22.36 -4.74
CA ALA A 57 -1.45 22.58 -4.42
C ALA A 57 -1.74 24.07 -4.24
N LYS A 58 -2.91 24.50 -4.70
CA LYS A 58 -3.33 25.89 -4.72
C LYS A 58 -4.64 26.08 -3.96
N GLU A 59 -4.94 27.33 -3.62
CA GLU A 59 -6.25 27.68 -3.10
C GLU A 59 -7.34 27.27 -4.09
N THR A 60 -8.43 26.72 -3.58
CA THR A 60 -9.57 26.19 -4.34
C THR A 60 -9.36 24.85 -5.04
N ASP A 61 -8.20 24.26 -4.96
CA ASP A 61 -8.01 22.88 -5.44
C ASP A 61 -8.89 21.90 -4.65
N LEU A 62 -9.39 20.89 -5.34
CA LEU A 62 -10.15 19.80 -4.72
C LEU A 62 -9.19 18.72 -4.25
N VAL A 63 -9.38 18.26 -3.03
CA VAL A 63 -8.70 17.08 -2.51
C VAL A 63 -9.42 15.83 -3.01
N CYS A 64 -8.73 15.01 -3.76
CA CYS A 64 -9.25 13.74 -4.26
C CYS A 64 -8.42 12.59 -3.70
N VAL A 65 -9.07 11.48 -3.41
CA VAL A 65 -8.42 10.24 -2.99
C VAL A 65 -8.92 9.08 -3.88
N THR A 66 -8.06 8.11 -4.11
CA THR A 66 -8.41 6.89 -4.85
C THR A 66 -8.57 5.71 -3.91
N GLY A 67 -9.65 4.96 -4.07
CA GLY A 67 -9.99 3.87 -3.17
C GLY A 67 -10.64 4.35 -1.89
N ASP A 68 -10.66 3.49 -0.91
CA ASP A 68 -11.18 3.71 0.44
C ASP A 68 -10.06 3.81 1.47
N LEU A 69 -10.40 4.31 2.63
CA LEU A 69 -9.49 4.51 3.74
C LEU A 69 -9.88 3.64 4.95
N GLY A 70 -8.86 3.23 5.71
CA GLY A 70 -9.02 2.48 6.94
C GLY A 70 -8.94 0.96 6.80
N ALA A 71 -9.21 0.38 5.63
CA ALA A 71 -9.23 -1.06 5.41
C ALA A 71 -7.89 -1.74 5.75
N ALA A 72 -6.76 -1.19 5.34
CA ALA A 72 -5.45 -1.75 5.67
C ALA A 72 -5.18 -1.76 7.17
N TYR A 73 -5.51 -0.69 7.88
CA TYR A 73 -5.37 -0.65 9.35
C TYR A 73 -6.27 -1.70 10.04
N MET A 74 -7.50 -1.86 9.58
CA MET A 74 -8.40 -2.90 10.11
C MET A 74 -7.87 -4.30 9.82
N GLY A 75 -7.26 -4.52 8.66
CA GLY A 75 -6.56 -5.76 8.32
C GLY A 75 -5.42 -6.06 9.29
N LEU A 76 -4.59 -5.07 9.61
CA LEU A 76 -3.55 -5.19 10.63
C LEU A 76 -4.12 -5.56 11.99
N GLN A 77 -5.19 -4.90 12.44
CA GLN A 77 -5.83 -5.21 13.72
C GLN A 77 -6.37 -6.65 13.78
N LEU A 78 -6.90 -7.14 12.66
CA LEU A 78 -7.33 -8.54 12.55
C LEU A 78 -6.15 -9.50 12.71
N LEU A 79 -5.04 -9.26 12.02
CA LEU A 79 -3.83 -10.07 12.09
C LEU A 79 -3.22 -10.06 13.50
N GLU A 80 -3.15 -8.91 14.15
CA GLU A 80 -2.64 -8.81 15.53
C GLU A 80 -3.52 -9.54 16.52
N ARG A 81 -4.83 -9.43 16.40
CA ARG A 81 -5.78 -10.17 17.25
C ARG A 81 -5.60 -11.68 17.10
N GLU A 82 -5.46 -12.17 15.87
CA GLU A 82 -5.21 -13.59 15.62
C GLU A 82 -3.87 -14.04 16.17
N LYS A 83 -2.82 -13.25 16.01
CA LYS A 83 -1.50 -13.50 16.59
C LYS A 83 -1.55 -13.63 18.12
N VAL A 84 -2.34 -12.80 18.80
CA VAL A 84 -2.55 -12.88 20.24
C VAL A 84 -3.31 -14.14 20.63
N ALA A 85 -4.37 -14.48 19.91
CA ALA A 85 -5.17 -15.68 20.13
C ALA A 85 -4.39 -16.99 19.86
N LEU A 86 -3.39 -16.93 18.98
CA LEU A 86 -2.57 -18.08 18.61
C LEU A 86 -1.26 -18.19 19.42
N LYS A 87 -0.96 -17.24 20.33
CA LYS A 87 0.25 -17.28 21.17
C LYS A 87 0.40 -18.56 21.98
N ASP A 88 -0.68 -19.30 22.21
CA ASP A 88 -0.66 -20.63 22.82
C ASP A 88 -0.44 -21.78 21.82
N ARG A 89 -0.35 -21.52 20.52
CA ARG A 89 -0.12 -22.55 19.48
C ARG A 89 0.94 -22.03 18.50
N THR A 90 2.10 -22.59 18.56
CA THR A 90 3.36 -22.24 17.88
C THR A 90 3.36 -22.31 16.34
N ARG A 91 2.27 -22.05 15.66
CA ARG A 91 2.27 -22.00 14.20
C ARG A 91 1.15 -21.09 13.69
N PHE A 92 1.54 -20.03 13.03
CA PHE A 92 0.69 -19.28 12.11
C PHE A 92 0.36 -20.23 10.93
N ILE A 93 -0.76 -20.88 10.98
CA ILE A 93 -1.26 -21.63 9.84
C ILE A 93 -2.38 -20.78 9.24
N PHE A 94 -2.13 -20.18 8.09
CA PHE A 94 -3.21 -19.87 7.18
C PHE A 94 -3.93 -21.20 6.91
N ARG A 95 -5.02 -21.44 7.58
CA ARG A 95 -5.85 -22.61 7.31
C ARG A 95 -6.65 -22.33 6.07
N THR A 96 -6.03 -22.50 4.93
CA THR A 96 -6.79 -22.72 3.71
C THR A 96 -7.35 -24.13 3.72
N ASP A 97 -8.63 -24.29 3.35
CA ASP A 97 -9.19 -25.59 3.04
C ASP A 97 -8.50 -26.18 1.79
N HIS A 98 -8.82 -27.42 1.47
CA HIS A 98 -8.31 -28.12 0.29
C HIS A 98 -8.69 -27.44 -1.06
N THR A 99 -9.46 -26.36 -1.04
CA THR A 99 -9.81 -25.51 -2.20
C THR A 99 -9.05 -24.18 -2.22
N GLY A 100 -8.16 -23.94 -1.23
CA GLY A 100 -7.41 -22.69 -1.09
C GLY A 100 -8.20 -21.57 -0.43
N ARG A 101 -9.39 -21.84 0.14
CA ARG A 101 -10.19 -20.84 0.85
C ARG A 101 -9.85 -20.84 2.33
N ASP A 102 -9.70 -19.64 2.90
CA ASP A 102 -9.51 -19.48 4.34
C ASP A 102 -10.76 -19.96 5.10
N VAL A 103 -10.60 -20.98 5.96
CA VAL A 103 -11.68 -21.56 6.76
C VAL A 103 -12.21 -20.58 7.82
N LEU A 104 -11.50 -19.47 8.07
CA LEU A 104 -11.91 -18.47 9.06
C LEU A 104 -12.77 -17.34 8.47
N SER A 105 -12.90 -17.25 7.15
CA SER A 105 -13.69 -16.20 6.51
C SER A 105 -14.86 -16.77 5.72
N ASN A 106 -15.98 -16.93 6.40
CA ASN A 106 -17.27 -17.05 5.72
C ASN A 106 -17.80 -15.67 5.27
N ASP A 107 -16.93 -14.64 5.28
CA ASP A 107 -17.28 -13.26 5.02
C ASP A 107 -16.18 -12.61 4.14
N GLY A 108 -16.44 -12.39 2.85
CA GLY A 108 -15.53 -11.75 1.90
C GLY A 108 -14.97 -10.38 2.35
N ARG A 109 -15.56 -9.80 3.39
CA ARG A 109 -15.09 -8.56 4.03
C ARG A 109 -13.74 -8.73 4.72
N LYS A 110 -13.53 -9.85 5.43
CA LYS A 110 -12.24 -10.12 6.09
C LYS A 110 -11.12 -10.31 5.08
N GLU A 111 -11.43 -11.02 4.00
CA GLU A 111 -10.47 -11.23 2.91
C GLU A 111 -10.02 -9.89 2.32
N TYR A 112 -10.96 -9.01 2.00
CA TYR A 112 -10.67 -7.66 1.53
C TYR A 112 -9.77 -6.87 2.50
N LEU A 113 -10.09 -6.84 3.80
CA LEU A 113 -9.28 -6.13 4.80
C LEU A 113 -7.86 -6.68 4.90
N LEU A 114 -7.72 -8.01 4.85
CA LEU A 114 -6.41 -8.67 4.88
C LEU A 114 -5.61 -8.41 3.61
N GLU A 115 -6.23 -8.46 2.44
CA GLU A 115 -5.59 -8.13 1.17
C GLU A 115 -5.08 -6.68 1.15
N ARG A 116 -5.89 -5.74 1.62
CA ARG A 116 -5.48 -4.32 1.69
C ARG A 116 -4.26 -4.09 2.57
N GLN A 117 -4.04 -4.90 3.61
CA GLN A 117 -2.85 -4.84 4.46
C GLN A 117 -1.66 -5.63 3.89
N LEU A 118 -1.91 -6.84 3.36
CA LEU A 118 -0.85 -7.77 2.98
C LEU A 118 -0.41 -7.64 1.52
N LYS A 119 -1.30 -7.12 0.67
CA LYS A 119 -1.06 -6.96 -0.77
C LYS A 119 -1.43 -5.54 -1.23
N PRO A 120 -0.70 -4.50 -0.78
CA PRO A 120 -0.95 -3.15 -1.25
C PRO A 120 -0.63 -3.04 -2.74
N GLU A 121 -1.52 -2.41 -3.50
CA GLU A 121 -1.37 -2.24 -4.95
C GLU A 121 -0.97 -0.81 -5.31
N ALA A 122 0.01 -0.66 -6.21
CA ALA A 122 0.34 0.62 -6.80
C ALA A 122 -0.74 1.03 -7.81
N ARG A 123 -1.29 2.23 -7.68
CA ARG A 123 -2.43 2.72 -8.48
C ARG A 123 -2.01 3.22 -9.88
N ARG A 124 -1.32 2.36 -10.65
CA ARG A 124 -0.96 2.64 -12.06
C ARG A 124 -2.18 2.91 -12.94
N ASP A 125 -3.28 2.22 -12.66
CA ASP A 125 -4.56 2.38 -13.34
C ASP A 125 -5.04 3.84 -13.32
N ILE A 126 -4.94 4.49 -12.16
CA ILE A 126 -5.35 5.89 -11.99
C ILE A 126 -4.40 6.84 -12.72
N ILE A 127 -3.09 6.62 -12.61
CA ILE A 127 -2.09 7.44 -13.33
C ILE A 127 -2.32 7.36 -14.83
N LYS A 128 -2.57 6.16 -15.37
CA LYS A 128 -2.88 5.97 -16.79
C LYS A 128 -4.16 6.69 -17.17
N LYS A 129 -5.23 6.56 -16.39
CA LYS A 129 -6.50 7.20 -16.64
C LYS A 129 -6.42 8.73 -16.62
N LEU A 130 -5.70 9.30 -15.63
CA LEU A 130 -5.45 10.74 -15.58
C LEU A 130 -4.73 11.24 -16.84
N ALA A 131 -3.73 10.48 -17.30
CA ALA A 131 -3.00 10.82 -18.52
C ALA A 131 -3.88 10.72 -19.77
N GLU A 132 -4.73 9.70 -19.89
CA GLU A 132 -5.69 9.53 -21.00
C GLU A 132 -6.71 10.68 -21.05
N GLU A 133 -7.17 11.15 -19.90
CA GLU A 133 -8.13 12.27 -19.77
C GLU A 133 -7.44 13.65 -19.85
N GLY A 134 -6.11 13.70 -19.96
CA GLY A 134 -5.35 14.95 -19.98
C GLY A 134 -5.41 15.73 -18.66
N ILE A 135 -5.66 15.04 -17.56
CA ILE A 135 -5.74 15.65 -16.22
C ILE A 135 -4.36 15.55 -15.55
N GLN A 136 -3.82 16.69 -15.19
CA GLN A 136 -2.58 16.77 -14.42
C GLN A 136 -2.88 17.38 -13.03
N PRO A 137 -2.83 16.59 -11.95
CA PRO A 137 -2.96 17.10 -10.60
C PRO A 137 -1.91 18.14 -10.27
N THR A 138 -2.27 19.14 -9.48
CA THR A 138 -1.35 20.20 -9.03
C THR A 138 -0.36 19.70 -7.98
N SER A 139 -0.77 18.69 -7.20
CA SER A 139 0.03 18.01 -6.18
C SER A 139 -0.44 16.57 -6.02
N MET A 140 0.45 15.67 -5.67
CA MET A 140 0.13 14.25 -5.46
C MET A 140 1.10 13.61 -4.48
N MET A 141 0.58 12.68 -3.69
CA MET A 141 1.39 11.73 -2.91
C MET A 141 0.56 10.48 -2.59
N ASP A 142 1.25 9.42 -2.22
CA ASP A 142 0.64 8.20 -1.70
C ASP A 142 0.13 8.39 -0.26
N ILE A 143 -0.74 7.51 0.20
CA ILE A 143 -1.19 7.47 1.59
C ILE A 143 -0.53 6.28 2.27
N SER A 144 0.56 6.55 3.00
CA SER A 144 1.33 5.54 3.73
C SER A 144 1.02 5.55 5.21
N ASP A 145 0.99 6.74 5.83
CA ASP A 145 0.86 6.90 7.28
C ASP A 145 -0.55 7.36 7.70
N GLY A 146 -1.40 7.67 6.74
CA GLY A 146 -2.79 8.05 6.94
C GLY A 146 -3.14 9.42 6.36
N LEU A 147 -4.41 9.61 6.04
CA LEU A 147 -4.91 10.79 5.33
C LEU A 147 -4.47 12.12 5.95
N SER A 148 -4.49 12.24 7.28
CA SER A 148 -4.14 13.48 7.96
C SER A 148 -2.66 13.83 7.81
N SER A 149 -1.78 12.83 7.86
CA SER A 149 -0.34 13.00 7.68
C SER A 149 -0.03 13.52 6.28
N GLU A 150 -0.55 12.85 5.26
CA GLU A 150 -0.29 13.20 3.87
C GLU A 150 -0.88 14.56 3.49
N LEU A 151 -2.07 14.90 4.00
CA LEU A 151 -2.63 16.24 3.80
C LEU A 151 -1.77 17.33 4.46
N LEU A 152 -1.24 17.09 5.65
CA LEU A 152 -0.30 18.01 6.29
C LEU A 152 0.99 18.19 5.49
N HIS A 153 1.51 17.12 4.88
CA HIS A 153 2.67 17.19 4.00
C HIS A 153 2.40 18.03 2.76
N ILE A 154 1.30 17.80 2.06
CA ILE A 154 0.89 18.60 0.90
C ILE A 154 0.71 20.06 1.30
N CYS A 155 -0.03 20.33 2.36
CA CYS A 155 -0.31 21.69 2.83
C CYS A 155 0.97 22.44 3.20
N THR A 156 1.87 21.79 3.95
CA THR A 156 3.13 22.38 4.39
C THR A 156 4.03 22.70 3.20
N GLN A 157 4.19 21.78 2.27
CA GLN A 157 5.07 21.96 1.12
C GLN A 157 4.48 22.94 0.09
N SER A 158 3.17 23.01 -0.02
CA SER A 158 2.46 23.93 -0.92
C SER A 158 2.18 25.31 -0.25
N LYS A 159 2.40 25.43 1.06
CA LYS A 159 2.11 26.64 1.87
C LYS A 159 0.65 27.07 1.80
N VAL A 160 -0.25 26.10 1.83
CA VAL A 160 -1.70 26.28 1.84
C VAL A 160 -2.31 25.55 3.03
N GLY A 161 -3.55 25.86 3.37
CA GLY A 161 -4.37 25.07 4.29
C GLY A 161 -5.33 24.17 3.54
N CYS A 162 -5.90 23.18 4.22
CA CYS A 162 -7.00 22.38 3.68
C CYS A 162 -8.19 22.38 4.66
N ARG A 163 -9.37 22.11 4.13
CA ARG A 163 -10.58 21.85 4.90
C ARG A 163 -11.09 20.48 4.50
N VAL A 164 -11.21 19.59 5.48
CA VAL A 164 -11.71 18.24 5.32
C VAL A 164 -13.08 18.15 5.98
N TYR A 165 -14.03 17.56 5.29
CA TYR A 165 -15.36 17.25 5.81
C TYR A 165 -15.41 15.74 6.07
N GLU A 166 -15.64 15.34 7.31
CA GLU A 166 -15.60 13.95 7.74
C GLU A 166 -16.56 13.07 6.91
N GLU A 167 -17.75 13.59 6.63
CA GLU A 167 -18.78 12.92 5.83
C GLU A 167 -18.40 12.67 4.37
N HIS A 168 -17.33 13.33 3.88
CA HIS A 168 -16.82 13.15 2.52
C HIS A 168 -15.59 12.24 2.45
N ILE A 169 -15.10 11.76 3.60
CA ILE A 169 -13.98 10.81 3.61
C ILE A 169 -14.50 9.45 3.17
N PRO A 170 -13.93 8.85 2.10
CA PRO A 170 -14.36 7.53 1.63
C PRO A 170 -13.85 6.45 2.58
N ILE A 171 -14.65 6.07 3.54
CA ILE A 171 -14.40 4.97 4.46
C ILE A 171 -15.17 3.77 3.96
N ASP A 172 -14.53 2.60 3.97
CA ASP A 172 -15.24 1.36 3.71
C ASP A 172 -16.17 1.04 4.90
N TYR A 173 -17.47 1.04 4.64
CA TYR A 173 -18.51 0.71 5.62
C TYR A 173 -18.89 -0.79 5.62
N GLN A 174 -18.08 -1.64 4.99
CA GLN A 174 -18.37 -3.08 4.92
C GLN A 174 -18.11 -3.81 6.25
#